data_f702f72da40c4a681df2ffb7312089e7
#
_entry.id   f702f72da40c4a681df2ffb7312089e7
#
_cell.length_a   1.000
_cell.length_b   1.000
_cell.length_c   1.000
_cell.angle_alpha   90.00
_cell.angle_beta   90.00
_cell.angle_gamma   90.00
#
_symmetry.space_group_name_H-M   'P 1'
#
loop_
_entity.id
_entity.type
_entity.pdbx_description
1 polymer ?
#
loop_
_entity_poly.entity_id
_entity_poly.type
_entity_poly.pdbx_seq_one_letter_code
_entity_poly.pdbx_strand_id
1 'polypeptide(L)'
;MFNKKSIGIKSMNSNFIVNSGSSFNNLYRAIDARSTGVPISFTVANSTFTNNQTGIYTSYVNNFNLLLNTFNVGGNQMTGATVQLGIQNMYGTGFTIEENHFNKSYNPAYNPSKFGIASYQTGTSSNQIYKNTFNEVNFGNYAWGINRSSTNPNFQGLQYLCNENTQNVNYDFYIYTSGETTWDGIRLNQGSLQSPARNTFSVGGVNQGNDIYNFSPAQLSYYYKTGNMQQTPVSTYKVTTIPISGSETCPSNLCDPPCALRPLDEVELSQLYMEYDSAETAYLNLLYTYNTLMDGGSTNNLLTQIQQTWSTEATTLRDELLLLSPYVSQEVLRDVAGTGILPPAMLLVVCMANPDATRSEDFLDYLQYDIPSP
;
A
#
# COMPACT_ATOMS: atom_id res chain seq x y z
N MET A 1 -19.55 31.49 -13.85
CA MET A 1 -18.41 31.60 -12.87
C MET A 1 -18.40 30.33 -12.04
N PHE A 2 -17.54 29.37 -12.34
CA PHE A 2 -17.49 28.12 -11.60
C PHE A 2 -16.93 28.35 -10.17
N ASN A 3 -17.63 27.81 -9.18
CA ASN A 3 -17.21 27.94 -7.79
C ASN A 3 -15.88 27.16 -7.61
N LYS A 4 -14.79 27.85 -7.20
CA LYS A 4 -13.46 27.28 -6.99
C LYS A 4 -13.39 26.08 -6.03
N LYS A 5 -14.52 25.62 -5.50
CA LYS A 5 -14.63 24.55 -4.50
C LYS A 5 -15.58 23.42 -4.90
N SER A 6 -15.96 23.31 -6.18
CA SER A 6 -16.84 22.22 -6.62
C SER A 6 -16.13 20.87 -6.49
N ILE A 7 -16.68 19.95 -5.71
CA ILE A 7 -16.19 18.60 -5.50
C ILE A 7 -17.29 17.63 -5.91
N GLY A 8 -16.97 16.65 -6.75
CA GLY A 8 -17.93 15.63 -7.18
C GLY A 8 -18.21 14.64 -6.04
N ILE A 9 -17.19 13.95 -5.57
CA ILE A 9 -17.27 13.05 -4.41
C ILE A 9 -16.27 13.53 -3.36
N LYS A 10 -16.74 13.79 -2.14
CA LYS A 10 -15.90 14.04 -0.98
C LYS A 10 -16.06 12.90 0.01
N SER A 11 -14.99 12.14 0.24
CA SER A 11 -14.94 11.08 1.22
C SER A 11 -13.95 11.44 2.34
N MET A 12 -14.38 11.27 3.59
CA MET A 12 -13.56 11.41 4.77
C MET A 12 -13.74 10.18 5.64
N ASN A 13 -12.66 9.43 5.86
CA ASN A 13 -12.67 8.21 6.69
C ASN A 13 -13.73 7.17 6.27
N SER A 14 -14.01 7.06 4.98
CA SER A 14 -15.04 6.16 4.47
C SER A 14 -14.56 5.40 3.24
N ASN A 15 -14.87 4.11 3.20
CA ASN A 15 -14.67 3.28 2.03
C ASN A 15 -15.72 3.58 0.97
N PHE A 16 -15.35 3.53 -0.29
CA PHE A 16 -16.30 3.70 -1.40
C PHE A 16 -15.79 3.04 -2.68
N ILE A 17 -16.71 2.82 -3.61
CA ILE A 17 -16.40 2.31 -4.94
C ILE A 17 -17.06 3.23 -5.96
N VAL A 18 -16.31 3.60 -6.98
CA VAL A 18 -16.79 4.27 -8.19
C VAL A 18 -16.39 3.39 -9.37
N ASN A 19 -17.36 2.93 -10.13
CA ASN A 19 -17.12 2.05 -11.27
C ASN A 19 -18.02 2.39 -12.48
N SER A 20 -17.73 1.70 -13.55
CA SER A 20 -18.49 1.59 -14.83
C SER A 20 -19.29 2.81 -15.26
N GLY A 21 -18.69 3.62 -16.14
CA GLY A 21 -19.38 4.71 -16.84
C GLY A 21 -19.58 5.98 -16.03
N SER A 22 -18.99 6.09 -14.83
CA SER A 22 -19.03 7.36 -14.08
C SER A 22 -18.24 8.45 -14.81
N SER A 23 -18.80 9.66 -14.87
CA SER A 23 -18.19 10.79 -15.56
C SER A 23 -18.15 12.03 -14.66
N PHE A 24 -16.98 12.65 -14.58
CA PHE A 24 -16.71 13.83 -13.76
C PHE A 24 -16.13 14.93 -14.63
N ASN A 25 -16.85 16.05 -14.75
CA ASN A 25 -16.48 17.10 -15.68
C ASN A 25 -16.40 18.49 -15.02
N ASN A 26 -15.36 19.26 -15.34
CA ASN A 26 -15.19 20.66 -14.98
C ASN A 26 -15.30 20.96 -13.46
N LEU A 27 -14.78 20.08 -12.62
CA LEU A 27 -14.78 20.22 -11.17
C LEU A 27 -13.42 20.75 -10.64
N TYR A 28 -13.44 21.35 -9.45
CA TYR A 28 -12.21 21.66 -8.73
C TYR A 28 -11.49 20.35 -8.34
N ARG A 29 -12.24 19.42 -7.73
CA ARG A 29 -11.80 18.04 -7.54
C ARG A 29 -12.94 17.11 -7.91
N ALA A 30 -12.70 16.17 -8.80
CA ALA A 30 -13.74 15.21 -9.10
C ALA A 30 -13.96 14.26 -7.93
N ILE A 31 -12.86 13.72 -7.37
CA ILE A 31 -12.88 12.93 -6.13
C ILE A 31 -11.85 13.52 -5.16
N ASP A 32 -12.28 13.75 -3.92
CA ASP A 32 -11.45 14.19 -2.79
C ASP A 32 -11.59 13.16 -1.66
N ALA A 33 -10.65 12.21 -1.59
CA ALA A 33 -10.64 11.13 -0.62
C ALA A 33 -9.56 11.38 0.43
N ARG A 34 -9.95 11.37 1.72
CA ARG A 34 -9.03 11.66 2.83
C ARG A 34 -9.23 10.71 3.99
N SER A 35 -8.12 10.42 4.68
CA SER A 35 -8.14 9.78 5.99
C SER A 35 -7.48 10.68 7.05
N THR A 36 -7.93 10.58 8.27
CA THR A 36 -7.34 11.20 9.47
C THR A 36 -6.66 10.17 10.37
N GLY A 37 -6.17 9.05 9.76
CA GLY A 37 -5.55 7.93 10.48
C GLY A 37 -6.42 6.68 10.58
N VAL A 38 -7.69 6.77 10.18
CA VAL A 38 -8.57 5.60 10.09
C VAL A 38 -8.20 4.79 8.85
N PRO A 39 -7.96 3.47 8.95
CA PRO A 39 -7.75 2.63 7.78
C PRO A 39 -8.97 2.66 6.87
N ILE A 40 -8.81 3.20 5.69
CA ILE A 40 -9.83 3.22 4.63
C ILE A 40 -9.22 2.78 3.32
N SER A 41 -10.06 2.19 2.47
CA SER A 41 -9.71 1.86 1.09
C SER A 41 -10.82 2.32 0.15
N PHE A 42 -10.47 2.53 -1.12
CA PHE A 42 -11.47 2.79 -2.15
C PHE A 42 -10.99 2.29 -3.50
N THR A 43 -11.95 2.09 -4.39
CA THR A 43 -11.67 1.73 -5.78
C THR A 43 -12.38 2.70 -6.71
N VAL A 44 -11.65 3.19 -7.71
CA VAL A 44 -12.21 3.93 -8.84
C VAL A 44 -11.79 3.23 -10.12
N ALA A 45 -12.76 2.72 -10.86
CA ALA A 45 -12.50 1.96 -12.07
C ALA A 45 -13.43 2.34 -13.24
N ASN A 46 -12.91 2.22 -14.47
CA ASN A 46 -13.69 2.43 -15.70
C ASN A 46 -14.46 3.74 -15.74
N SER A 47 -13.87 4.82 -15.21
CA SER A 47 -14.51 6.13 -15.08
C SER A 47 -13.77 7.19 -15.89
N THR A 48 -14.47 8.25 -16.29
CA THR A 48 -13.91 9.34 -17.11
C THR A 48 -13.85 10.64 -16.33
N PHE A 49 -12.70 11.29 -16.36
CA PHE A 49 -12.39 12.55 -15.70
C PHE A 49 -12.00 13.59 -16.75
N THR A 50 -12.86 14.57 -17.01
CA THR A 50 -12.60 15.54 -18.07
C THR A 50 -12.54 16.96 -17.53
N ASN A 51 -11.44 17.66 -17.82
CA ASN A 51 -11.28 19.09 -17.53
C ASN A 51 -11.45 19.43 -16.03
N ASN A 52 -11.10 18.52 -15.13
CA ASN A 52 -11.08 18.82 -13.70
C ASN A 52 -9.76 19.51 -13.33
N GLN A 53 -9.77 20.38 -12.30
CA GLN A 53 -8.51 20.91 -11.75
C GLN A 53 -7.65 19.79 -11.19
N THR A 54 -8.26 18.86 -10.45
CA THR A 54 -7.69 17.58 -10.06
C THR A 54 -8.76 16.50 -10.29
N GLY A 55 -8.42 15.47 -11.05
CA GLY A 55 -9.31 14.33 -11.23
C GLY A 55 -9.54 13.61 -9.91
N ILE A 56 -8.51 12.98 -9.39
CA ILE A 56 -8.57 12.29 -8.10
C ILE A 56 -7.49 12.85 -7.16
N TYR A 57 -7.93 13.34 -6.00
CA TYR A 57 -7.07 13.75 -4.91
C TYR A 57 -7.19 12.78 -3.75
N THR A 58 -6.06 12.26 -3.27
CA THR A 58 -6.01 11.42 -2.07
C THR A 58 -5.08 12.03 -1.03
N SER A 59 -5.41 11.89 0.25
CA SER A 59 -4.54 12.33 1.34
C SER A 59 -4.63 11.39 2.52
N TYR A 60 -3.50 10.77 2.89
CA TYR A 60 -3.37 9.76 3.96
C TYR A 60 -4.27 8.53 3.76
N VAL A 61 -4.64 8.21 2.52
CA VAL A 61 -5.42 7.01 2.19
C VAL A 61 -4.48 5.93 1.73
N ASN A 62 -4.58 4.75 2.34
CA ASN A 62 -3.76 3.60 2.01
C ASN A 62 -4.61 2.52 1.30
N ASN A 63 -3.93 1.64 0.53
CA ASN A 63 -4.56 0.48 -0.12
C ASN A 63 -5.74 0.83 -1.03
N PHE A 64 -5.62 1.88 -1.83
CA PHE A 64 -6.63 2.25 -2.83
C PHE A 64 -6.26 1.75 -4.23
N ASN A 65 -7.29 1.58 -5.08
CA ASN A 65 -7.12 1.13 -6.45
C ASN A 65 -7.71 2.13 -7.45
N LEU A 66 -6.92 2.54 -8.44
CA LEU A 66 -7.32 3.39 -9.57
C LEU A 66 -7.02 2.65 -10.86
N LEU A 67 -8.05 2.12 -11.50
CA LEU A 67 -7.93 1.11 -12.55
C LEU A 67 -8.72 1.51 -13.81
N LEU A 68 -8.09 1.43 -14.99
CA LEU A 68 -8.79 1.58 -16.27
C LEU A 68 -9.56 2.91 -16.44
N ASN A 69 -9.11 3.97 -15.77
CA ASN A 69 -9.78 5.27 -15.86
C ASN A 69 -9.19 6.11 -17.01
N THR A 70 -9.99 7.01 -17.56
CA THR A 70 -9.56 7.99 -18.56
C THR A 70 -9.55 9.39 -17.96
N PHE A 71 -8.43 10.08 -18.05
CA PHE A 71 -8.22 11.45 -17.60
C PHE A 71 -7.89 12.34 -18.78
N ASN A 72 -8.78 13.30 -19.10
CA ASN A 72 -8.55 14.36 -20.06
C ASN A 72 -8.14 15.62 -19.29
N VAL A 73 -6.84 15.90 -19.23
CA VAL A 73 -6.22 16.89 -18.34
C VAL A 73 -5.90 18.17 -19.12
N GLY A 74 -6.27 19.32 -18.61
CA GLY A 74 -5.83 20.62 -19.16
C GLY A 74 -6.90 21.55 -19.68
N GLY A 75 -8.13 21.07 -19.86
CA GLY A 75 -9.23 21.86 -20.42
C GLY A 75 -10.05 22.67 -19.40
N ASN A 76 -9.74 22.60 -18.11
CA ASN A 76 -10.51 23.32 -17.08
C ASN A 76 -10.37 24.84 -17.24
N GLN A 77 -11.49 25.54 -17.18
CA GLN A 77 -11.56 27.01 -17.37
C GLN A 77 -11.42 27.80 -16.06
N MET A 78 -10.95 27.19 -14.99
CA MET A 78 -10.76 27.90 -13.72
C MET A 78 -9.66 28.96 -13.85
N THR A 79 -10.02 30.21 -13.70
CA THR A 79 -9.08 31.32 -13.75
C THR A 79 -8.05 31.24 -12.62
N GLY A 80 -6.76 31.37 -12.99
CA GLY A 80 -5.64 31.38 -12.05
C GLY A 80 -5.11 30.01 -11.62
N ALA A 81 -5.63 28.92 -12.15
CA ALA A 81 -5.03 27.60 -11.92
C ALA A 81 -3.82 27.42 -12.86
N THR A 82 -2.61 27.33 -12.30
CA THR A 82 -1.36 27.15 -13.07
C THR A 82 -1.08 25.68 -13.39
N VAL A 83 -1.75 24.77 -12.70
CA VAL A 83 -1.54 23.33 -12.78
C VAL A 83 -2.86 22.59 -12.80
N GLN A 84 -2.96 21.53 -13.61
CA GLN A 84 -4.06 20.56 -13.57
C GLN A 84 -3.49 19.14 -13.48
N LEU A 85 -4.12 18.29 -12.68
CA LEU A 85 -3.64 16.95 -12.37
C LEU A 85 -4.72 15.89 -12.68
N GLY A 86 -4.31 14.79 -13.28
CA GLY A 86 -5.16 13.60 -13.35
C GLY A 86 -5.33 13.01 -11.96
N ILE A 87 -4.22 12.57 -11.35
CA ILE A 87 -4.19 12.01 -10.00
C ILE A 87 -3.19 12.78 -9.14
N GLN A 88 -3.57 13.11 -7.91
CA GLN A 88 -2.70 13.66 -6.87
C GLN A 88 -2.79 12.80 -5.62
N ASN A 89 -1.75 12.03 -5.34
CA ASN A 89 -1.63 11.20 -4.16
C ASN A 89 -0.69 11.84 -3.13
N MET A 90 -1.22 12.15 -1.94
CA MET A 90 -0.45 12.73 -0.83
C MET A 90 -0.45 11.79 0.35
N TYR A 91 0.73 11.33 0.77
CA TYR A 91 0.96 10.49 1.95
C TYR A 91 0.23 9.12 1.90
N GLY A 92 -0.28 8.72 0.73
CA GLY A 92 -0.95 7.43 0.55
C GLY A 92 0.06 6.35 0.15
N THR A 93 -0.10 5.14 0.68
CA THR A 93 0.77 3.99 0.40
C THR A 93 -0.03 2.71 0.15
N GLY A 94 0.60 1.65 -0.37
CA GLY A 94 -0.08 0.39 -0.69
C GLY A 94 -1.10 0.50 -1.82
N PHE A 95 -0.98 1.49 -2.69
CA PHE A 95 -1.92 1.75 -3.76
C PHE A 95 -1.59 0.96 -5.04
N THR A 96 -2.63 0.73 -5.84
CA THR A 96 -2.54 0.27 -7.22
C THR A 96 -3.05 1.36 -8.16
N ILE A 97 -2.20 1.87 -9.05
CA ILE A 97 -2.57 2.80 -10.12
C ILE A 97 -2.16 2.13 -11.43
N GLU A 98 -3.15 1.53 -12.13
CA GLU A 98 -2.88 0.62 -13.23
C GLU A 98 -3.84 0.83 -14.40
N GLU A 99 -3.27 0.76 -15.61
CA GLU A 99 -4.00 0.82 -16.89
C GLU A 99 -4.90 2.05 -17.04
N ASN A 100 -4.52 3.19 -16.44
CA ASN A 100 -5.22 4.44 -16.66
C ASN A 100 -4.64 5.19 -17.87
N HIS A 101 -5.49 5.95 -18.55
CA HIS A 101 -5.15 6.76 -19.72
C HIS A 101 -5.19 8.25 -19.39
N PHE A 102 -4.07 8.94 -19.56
CA PHE A 102 -3.93 10.38 -19.35
C PHE A 102 -3.69 11.07 -20.67
N ASN A 103 -4.68 11.83 -21.12
CA ASN A 103 -4.63 12.57 -22.36
C ASN A 103 -4.66 14.08 -22.11
N LYS A 104 -3.91 14.83 -22.91
CA LYS A 104 -4.04 16.27 -22.93
C LYS A 104 -5.42 16.67 -23.42
N SER A 105 -6.06 17.54 -22.66
CA SER A 105 -7.22 18.30 -23.10
C SER A 105 -6.80 19.73 -23.39
N TYR A 106 -7.36 20.31 -24.43
CA TYR A 106 -6.97 21.62 -24.91
C TYR A 106 -8.00 22.68 -24.52
N ASN A 107 -7.51 23.80 -24.00
CA ASN A 107 -8.29 25.02 -23.82
C ASN A 107 -7.54 26.18 -24.50
N PRO A 108 -8.07 26.79 -25.56
CA PRO A 108 -7.38 27.86 -26.27
C PRO A 108 -7.14 29.11 -25.45
N ALA A 109 -7.99 29.35 -24.43
CA ALA A 109 -7.88 30.53 -23.58
C ALA A 109 -6.90 30.34 -22.40
N TYR A 110 -6.48 29.11 -22.10
CA TYR A 110 -5.71 28.81 -20.92
C TYR A 110 -4.94 27.48 -21.06
N ASN A 111 -3.63 27.53 -20.87
CA ASN A 111 -2.77 26.36 -21.02
C ASN A 111 -1.96 26.09 -19.73
N PRO A 112 -2.61 25.50 -18.68
CA PRO A 112 -1.92 25.13 -17.43
C PRO A 112 -0.92 24.00 -17.66
N SER A 113 0.04 23.84 -16.76
CA SER A 113 0.86 22.64 -16.72
C SER A 113 0.01 21.42 -16.35
N LYS A 114 0.15 20.35 -17.12
CA LYS A 114 -0.64 19.13 -17.03
C LYS A 114 0.20 18.01 -16.45
N PHE A 115 -0.26 17.45 -15.34
CA PHE A 115 0.37 16.29 -14.69
C PHE A 115 -0.54 15.08 -14.82
N GLY A 116 -0.03 13.97 -15.31
CA GLY A 116 -0.74 12.70 -15.28
C GLY A 116 -0.94 12.26 -13.83
N ILE A 117 0.15 11.81 -13.19
CA ILE A 117 0.15 11.35 -11.80
C ILE A 117 1.20 12.11 -11.00
N ALA A 118 0.79 12.65 -9.85
CA ALA A 118 1.67 13.32 -8.90
C ALA A 118 1.63 12.58 -7.55
N SER A 119 2.78 12.07 -7.11
CA SER A 119 2.97 11.31 -5.87
C SER A 119 3.81 12.10 -4.89
N TYR A 120 3.23 12.46 -3.74
CA TYR A 120 3.86 13.27 -2.70
C TYR A 120 4.04 12.44 -1.43
N GLN A 121 5.29 12.17 -1.05
CA GLN A 121 5.65 11.51 0.21
C GLN A 121 4.85 10.21 0.44
N THR A 122 4.83 9.32 -0.55
CA THR A 122 4.07 8.05 -0.50
C THR A 122 4.75 6.98 0.39
N GLY A 123 5.82 7.35 1.08
CA GLY A 123 6.45 6.52 2.10
C GLY A 123 7.33 5.40 1.54
N THR A 124 7.52 4.39 2.36
CA THR A 124 8.54 3.34 2.17
C THR A 124 8.00 2.04 1.58
N SER A 125 6.70 1.91 1.39
CA SER A 125 6.10 0.70 0.80
C SER A 125 6.48 0.53 -0.66
N SER A 126 6.45 -0.70 -1.14
CA SER A 126 6.70 -1.01 -2.55
C SER A 126 5.49 -0.66 -3.41
N ASN A 127 5.29 0.64 -3.64
CA ASN A 127 4.22 1.17 -4.46
C ASN A 127 4.57 1.06 -5.95
N GLN A 128 3.58 0.80 -6.80
CA GLN A 128 3.77 0.73 -8.24
C GLN A 128 2.76 1.60 -8.98
N ILE A 129 3.27 2.33 -9.98
CA ILE A 129 2.47 2.95 -11.03
C ILE A 129 2.76 2.13 -12.27
N TYR A 130 1.76 1.34 -12.69
CA TYR A 130 1.95 0.24 -13.64
C TYR A 130 1.05 0.36 -14.86
N LYS A 131 1.64 0.20 -16.04
CA LYS A 131 0.92 0.05 -17.33
C LYS A 131 -0.07 1.19 -17.64
N ASN A 132 0.22 2.41 -17.18
CA ASN A 132 -0.57 3.60 -17.53
C ASN A 132 -0.05 4.23 -18.82
N THR A 133 -0.91 4.93 -19.55
CA THR A 133 -0.53 5.68 -20.75
C THR A 133 -0.61 7.19 -20.51
N PHE A 134 0.39 7.92 -20.96
CA PHE A 134 0.51 9.38 -20.85
C PHE A 134 0.72 9.98 -22.23
N ASN A 135 -0.24 10.76 -22.70
CA ASN A 135 -0.22 11.32 -24.04
C ASN A 135 -0.30 12.86 -24.03
N GLU A 136 0.75 13.52 -24.49
CA GLU A 136 0.89 14.97 -24.61
C GLU A 136 0.69 15.76 -23.29
N VAL A 137 0.84 15.16 -22.12
CA VAL A 137 0.85 15.91 -20.85
C VAL A 137 2.21 16.60 -20.65
N ASN A 138 2.31 17.54 -19.71
CA ASN A 138 3.61 18.17 -19.43
C ASN A 138 4.50 17.24 -18.62
N PHE A 139 3.92 16.51 -17.65
CA PHE A 139 4.60 15.55 -16.82
C PHE A 139 3.78 14.26 -16.76
N GLY A 140 4.33 13.15 -17.23
CA GLY A 140 3.67 11.85 -17.11
C GLY A 140 3.55 11.45 -15.64
N ASN A 141 4.69 11.21 -15.01
CA ASN A 141 4.79 10.86 -13.59
C ASN A 141 5.66 11.88 -12.85
N TYR A 142 5.13 12.41 -11.77
CA TYR A 142 5.80 13.35 -10.88
C TYR A 142 5.90 12.76 -9.48
N ALA A 143 7.10 12.73 -8.89
CA ALA A 143 7.30 12.34 -7.51
C ALA A 143 7.99 13.46 -6.73
N TRP A 144 7.49 13.77 -5.53
CA TRP A 144 8.07 14.78 -4.66
C TRP A 144 8.28 14.25 -3.24
N GLY A 145 9.45 14.53 -2.68
CA GLY A 145 9.80 14.15 -1.32
C GLY A 145 10.05 12.64 -1.15
N ILE A 146 9.73 12.09 0.00
CA ILE A 146 10.08 10.73 0.40
C ILE A 146 9.10 9.72 -0.21
N ASN A 147 9.53 9.00 -1.25
CA ASN A 147 8.78 7.91 -1.88
C ASN A 147 9.61 6.62 -1.92
N ARG A 148 10.52 6.43 -0.97
CA ARG A 148 11.38 5.24 -0.86
C ARG A 148 11.79 4.98 0.59
N SER A 149 12.26 3.76 0.85
CA SER A 149 12.86 3.38 2.14
C SER A 149 14.23 4.04 2.32
N SER A 150 14.53 4.47 3.54
CA SER A 150 15.84 4.93 3.96
C SER A 150 16.82 3.78 4.20
N THR A 151 16.32 2.62 4.65
CA THR A 151 17.12 1.44 4.99
C THR A 151 17.28 0.46 3.84
N ASN A 152 16.31 0.40 2.93
CA ASN A 152 16.33 -0.51 1.78
C ASN A 152 15.91 0.20 0.47
N PRO A 153 16.62 1.29 0.07
CA PRO A 153 16.19 2.16 -1.03
C PRO A 153 16.22 1.49 -2.40
N ASN A 154 16.99 0.41 -2.56
CA ASN A 154 17.08 -0.32 -3.83
C ASN A 154 15.85 -1.19 -4.11
N PHE A 155 15.13 -1.61 -3.07
CA PHE A 155 14.07 -2.62 -3.20
C PHE A 155 12.71 -2.17 -2.66
N GLN A 156 12.65 -1.07 -1.90
CA GLN A 156 11.42 -0.54 -1.32
C GLN A 156 11.19 0.92 -1.71
N GLY A 157 9.97 1.23 -2.11
CA GLY A 157 9.53 2.56 -2.57
C GLY A 157 8.78 2.50 -3.89
N LEU A 158 8.50 3.68 -4.40
CA LEU A 158 7.72 3.88 -5.63
C LEU A 158 8.50 3.43 -6.87
N GLN A 159 7.85 2.63 -7.71
CA GLN A 159 8.33 2.21 -9.02
C GLN A 159 7.39 2.64 -10.14
N TYR A 160 7.98 2.97 -11.28
CA TYR A 160 7.31 3.20 -12.56
C TYR A 160 7.64 2.04 -13.49
N LEU A 161 6.65 1.22 -13.79
CA LEU A 161 6.83 0.01 -14.59
C LEU A 161 5.80 -0.07 -15.70
N CYS A 162 6.25 -0.48 -16.89
CA CYS A 162 5.36 -0.73 -18.03
C CYS A 162 4.51 0.48 -18.50
N ASN A 163 4.83 1.69 -18.09
CA ASN A 163 4.07 2.85 -18.51
C ASN A 163 4.44 3.28 -19.94
N GLU A 164 3.46 3.75 -20.69
CA GLU A 164 3.64 4.27 -22.03
C GLU A 164 3.59 5.79 -22.03
N ASN A 165 4.65 6.43 -22.49
CA ASN A 165 4.74 7.89 -22.61
C ASN A 165 4.81 8.26 -24.09
N THR A 166 3.93 9.16 -24.51
CA THR A 166 3.81 9.60 -25.89
C THR A 166 3.74 11.12 -25.96
N GLN A 167 4.75 11.73 -26.58
CA GLN A 167 4.79 13.17 -26.85
C GLN A 167 4.57 14.05 -25.60
N ASN A 168 5.01 13.62 -24.44
CA ASN A 168 4.97 14.45 -23.24
C ASN A 168 5.88 15.67 -23.40
N VAL A 169 5.42 16.83 -22.92
CA VAL A 169 6.03 18.12 -23.30
C VAL A 169 7.30 18.40 -22.54
N ASN A 170 7.35 18.07 -21.25
CA ASN A 170 8.50 18.39 -20.40
C ASN A 170 9.25 17.12 -19.97
N TYR A 171 8.59 16.23 -19.22
CA TYR A 171 9.21 15.04 -18.66
C TYR A 171 8.25 13.86 -18.66
N ASP A 172 8.77 12.68 -18.99
CA ASP A 172 8.02 11.44 -18.78
C ASP A 172 8.03 11.09 -17.30
N PHE A 173 9.21 11.13 -16.66
CA PHE A 173 9.36 10.96 -15.20
C PHE A 173 10.14 12.14 -14.62
N TYR A 174 9.55 12.83 -13.66
CA TYR A 174 10.17 13.93 -12.94
C TYR A 174 10.18 13.66 -11.45
N ILE A 175 11.36 13.42 -10.89
CA ILE A 175 11.58 13.13 -9.49
C ILE A 175 12.21 14.36 -8.83
N TYR A 176 11.51 14.96 -7.86
CA TYR A 176 11.91 16.19 -7.22
C TYR A 176 12.12 16.02 -5.72
N THR A 177 13.04 16.80 -5.16
CA THR A 177 13.35 16.78 -3.73
C THR A 177 12.46 17.77 -2.96
N SER A 178 12.15 17.44 -1.72
CA SER A 178 11.60 18.40 -0.76
C SER A 178 12.69 19.39 -0.28
N GLY A 179 13.96 19.00 -0.40
CA GLY A 179 15.09 19.71 0.17
C GLY A 179 15.31 19.45 1.66
N GLU A 180 14.45 18.66 2.27
CA GLU A 180 14.45 18.42 3.73
C GLU A 180 15.31 17.21 4.12
N THR A 181 15.43 16.22 3.25
CA THR A 181 16.11 14.98 3.61
C THR A 181 16.97 14.38 2.47
N THR A 182 17.97 13.56 2.84
CA THR A 182 18.73 12.73 1.91
C THR A 182 17.94 11.51 1.41
N TRP A 183 16.76 11.26 1.97
CA TRP A 183 15.89 10.13 1.65
C TRP A 183 14.86 10.44 0.55
N ASP A 184 14.80 11.68 0.09
CA ASP A 184 13.93 12.09 -1.00
C ASP A 184 14.18 11.27 -2.27
N GLY A 185 13.14 11.07 -3.05
CA GLY A 185 13.15 10.33 -4.30
C GLY A 185 12.29 9.08 -4.27
N ILE A 186 12.41 8.28 -5.32
CA ILE A 186 11.70 7.01 -5.53
C ILE A 186 12.65 5.83 -5.30
N ARG A 187 12.16 4.61 -5.32
CA ARG A 187 12.98 3.39 -5.28
C ARG A 187 14.14 3.50 -6.27
N LEU A 188 15.37 3.22 -5.83
CA LEU A 188 16.57 3.45 -6.63
C LEU A 188 16.67 2.53 -7.84
N ASN A 189 16.23 1.27 -7.71
CA ASN A 189 16.19 0.33 -8.83
C ASN A 189 14.81 0.34 -9.49
N GLN A 190 14.75 0.97 -10.67
CA GLN A 190 13.57 0.89 -11.55
C GLN A 190 13.76 -0.30 -12.49
N GLY A 191 12.98 -1.37 -12.24
CA GLY A 191 13.28 -2.70 -12.77
C GLY A 191 14.32 -3.46 -11.95
N SER A 192 14.88 -4.52 -12.51
CA SER A 192 15.93 -5.37 -11.93
C SER A 192 16.75 -6.06 -13.01
N LEU A 193 17.83 -6.76 -12.64
CA LEU A 193 18.65 -7.57 -13.57
C LEU A 193 17.84 -8.68 -14.26
N GLN A 194 16.74 -9.16 -13.66
CA GLN A 194 15.89 -10.22 -14.21
C GLN A 194 14.66 -9.68 -14.94
N SER A 195 14.24 -8.43 -14.64
CA SER A 195 13.02 -7.85 -15.16
C SER A 195 13.20 -6.36 -15.44
N PRO A 196 13.29 -5.95 -16.72
CA PRO A 196 13.39 -4.53 -17.08
C PRO A 196 12.16 -3.75 -16.63
N ALA A 197 12.27 -2.44 -16.48
CA ALA A 197 11.16 -1.57 -16.12
C ALA A 197 10.08 -1.46 -17.21
N ARG A 198 10.45 -1.66 -18.46
CA ARG A 198 9.58 -1.72 -19.66
C ARG A 198 8.75 -0.47 -19.92
N ASN A 199 9.11 0.67 -19.36
CA ASN A 199 8.44 1.90 -19.75
C ASN A 199 8.87 2.30 -21.17
N THR A 200 7.96 2.85 -21.96
CA THR A 200 8.32 3.53 -23.19
C THR A 200 8.41 5.03 -22.96
N PHE A 201 9.25 5.69 -23.73
CA PHE A 201 9.55 7.12 -23.59
C PHE A 201 9.08 7.91 -24.79
N SER A 202 8.76 9.18 -24.56
CA SER A 202 8.33 10.11 -25.60
C SER A 202 9.44 10.37 -26.60
N VAL A 203 9.22 10.06 -27.86
CA VAL A 203 10.22 10.24 -28.93
C VAL A 203 9.97 11.51 -29.70
N GLY A 204 10.97 12.39 -29.77
CA GLY A 204 11.07 13.42 -30.80
C GLY A 204 10.07 14.58 -30.73
N GLY A 205 9.55 14.93 -29.57
CA GLY A 205 8.72 16.13 -29.40
C GLY A 205 9.53 17.42 -29.46
N VAL A 206 9.01 18.45 -30.12
CA VAL A 206 9.57 19.81 -30.04
C VAL A 206 9.35 20.32 -28.61
N ASN A 207 10.42 20.65 -27.93
CA ASN A 207 10.50 21.06 -26.52
C ASN A 207 10.47 19.92 -25.49
N GLN A 208 10.82 18.73 -25.89
CA GLN A 208 10.94 17.62 -24.95
C GLN A 208 12.07 17.88 -23.94
N GLY A 209 11.75 17.77 -22.65
CA GLY A 209 12.72 17.78 -21.56
C GLY A 209 13.49 16.46 -21.47
N ASN A 210 13.55 15.86 -20.29
CA ASN A 210 14.18 14.56 -20.11
C ASN A 210 13.14 13.43 -20.06
N ASP A 211 13.51 12.26 -20.58
CA ASP A 211 12.76 11.03 -20.36
C ASP A 211 12.68 10.74 -18.85
N ILE A 212 13.82 10.85 -18.17
CA ILE A 212 13.88 10.73 -16.71
C ILE A 212 14.73 11.87 -16.14
N TYR A 213 14.10 12.75 -15.37
CA TYR A 213 14.78 13.81 -14.64
C TYR A 213 14.74 13.55 -13.14
N ASN A 214 15.86 13.14 -12.57
CA ASN A 214 15.99 12.82 -11.16
C ASN A 214 16.73 13.93 -10.40
N PHE A 215 16.01 14.85 -9.79
CA PHE A 215 16.54 15.90 -8.93
C PHE A 215 16.65 15.49 -7.45
N SER A 216 16.43 14.20 -7.14
CA SER A 216 16.61 13.69 -5.78
C SER A 216 18.10 13.55 -5.40
N PRO A 217 18.43 13.43 -4.11
CA PRO A 217 19.82 13.30 -3.66
C PRO A 217 20.57 12.10 -4.24
N ALA A 218 19.90 10.95 -4.40
CA ALA A 218 20.54 9.72 -4.87
C ALA A 218 20.35 9.47 -6.36
N GLN A 219 21.30 8.76 -6.95
CA GLN A 219 21.27 8.34 -8.34
C GLN A 219 20.34 7.12 -8.51
N LEU A 220 19.54 7.10 -9.59
CA LEU A 220 18.69 5.98 -9.96
C LEU A 220 19.45 4.99 -10.86
N SER A 221 19.09 3.72 -10.76
CA SER A 221 19.44 2.66 -11.71
C SER A 221 18.20 2.27 -12.49
N TYR A 222 18.22 2.49 -13.80
CA TYR A 222 17.10 2.17 -14.68
C TYR A 222 17.45 0.98 -15.57
N TYR A 223 16.78 -0.14 -15.37
CA TYR A 223 16.98 -1.37 -16.13
C TYR A 223 16.03 -1.40 -17.33
N TYR A 224 16.57 -1.44 -18.54
CA TYR A 224 15.79 -1.45 -19.77
C TYR A 224 16.13 -2.63 -20.67
N LYS A 225 15.20 -3.00 -21.54
CA LYS A 225 15.37 -4.11 -22.48
C LYS A 225 16.35 -3.73 -23.59
N THR A 226 17.42 -4.50 -23.73
CA THR A 226 18.39 -4.35 -24.83
C THR A 226 17.71 -4.51 -26.19
N GLY A 227 17.99 -3.59 -27.11
CA GLY A 227 17.48 -3.63 -28.49
C GLY A 227 16.06 -3.06 -28.66
N ASN A 228 15.37 -2.68 -27.60
CA ASN A 228 14.10 -1.97 -27.69
C ASN A 228 14.33 -0.45 -27.59
N MET A 229 14.30 0.25 -28.74
CA MET A 229 14.57 1.70 -28.81
C MET A 229 13.52 2.52 -28.05
N GLN A 230 12.26 2.08 -28.00
CA GLN A 230 11.19 2.80 -27.30
C GLN A 230 11.31 2.71 -25.77
N GLN A 231 11.93 1.65 -25.28
CA GLN A 231 12.16 1.45 -23.84
C GLN A 231 13.54 1.97 -23.38
N THR A 232 14.36 2.45 -24.31
CA THR A 232 15.68 3.02 -24.01
C THR A 232 15.54 4.51 -23.70
N PRO A 233 15.74 4.96 -22.46
CA PRO A 233 15.71 6.40 -22.18
C PRO A 233 16.93 7.06 -22.82
N VAL A 234 16.69 8.10 -23.61
CA VAL A 234 17.74 8.82 -24.38
C VAL A 234 18.22 10.04 -23.62
N SER A 235 17.29 10.75 -22.97
CA SER A 235 17.59 11.97 -22.23
C SER A 235 17.33 11.76 -20.73
N THR A 236 18.44 11.68 -19.95
CA THR A 236 18.34 11.41 -18.51
C THR A 236 19.21 12.37 -17.70
N TYR A 237 18.77 12.68 -16.49
CA TYR A 237 19.55 13.42 -15.51
C TYR A 237 19.65 12.61 -14.21
N LYS A 238 20.87 12.34 -13.75
CA LYS A 238 21.20 11.60 -12.52
C LYS A 238 20.58 10.18 -12.49
N VAL A 239 20.69 9.49 -13.63
CA VAL A 239 20.21 8.12 -13.84
C VAL A 239 21.33 7.30 -14.50
N THR A 240 21.60 6.11 -13.99
CA THR A 240 22.41 5.09 -14.66
C THR A 240 21.50 4.16 -15.42
N THR A 241 21.59 4.11 -16.71
CA THR A 241 20.82 3.21 -17.58
C THR A 241 21.55 1.88 -17.74
N ILE A 242 20.87 0.78 -17.50
CA ILE A 242 21.45 -0.57 -17.49
C ILE A 242 20.70 -1.44 -18.49
N PRO A 243 21.34 -1.79 -19.64
CA PRO A 243 20.74 -2.69 -20.60
C PRO A 243 20.75 -4.13 -20.08
N ILE A 244 19.62 -4.81 -20.19
CA ILE A 244 19.48 -6.22 -19.79
C ILE A 244 18.75 -7.03 -20.85
N SER A 245 18.96 -8.35 -20.85
CA SER A 245 18.08 -9.28 -21.54
C SER A 245 16.86 -9.59 -20.67
N GLY A 246 15.67 -9.69 -21.26
CA GLY A 246 14.45 -9.98 -20.48
C GLY A 246 13.22 -9.98 -21.38
N SER A 247 12.06 -10.27 -20.81
CA SER A 247 10.79 -10.20 -21.53
C SER A 247 10.42 -8.76 -21.87
N GLU A 248 9.77 -8.54 -23.01
CA GLU A 248 9.20 -7.25 -23.43
C GLU A 248 7.74 -7.08 -22.99
N THR A 249 7.12 -8.17 -22.54
CA THR A 249 5.69 -8.16 -22.22
C THR A 249 5.39 -7.46 -20.91
N CYS A 250 4.34 -6.66 -20.91
CA CYS A 250 3.73 -6.03 -19.76
C CYS A 250 2.35 -6.67 -19.53
N PRO A 251 2.28 -7.84 -18.88
CA PRO A 251 0.99 -8.47 -18.62
C PRO A 251 0.15 -7.54 -17.75
N SER A 252 -1.18 -7.57 -17.94
CA SER A 252 -2.09 -6.92 -17.01
C SER A 252 -2.03 -7.66 -15.67
N ASN A 253 -1.96 -6.91 -14.57
CA ASN A 253 -2.19 -7.49 -13.24
C ASN A 253 -3.69 -7.55 -12.94
N LEU A 254 -4.50 -6.90 -13.79
CA LEU A 254 -5.94 -6.98 -13.74
C LEU A 254 -6.37 -8.28 -14.42
N CYS A 255 -7.36 -8.93 -13.88
CA CYS A 255 -7.94 -10.09 -14.55
C CYS A 255 -8.51 -9.67 -15.91
N ASP A 256 -8.35 -10.50 -16.95
CA ASP A 256 -8.91 -10.26 -18.28
C ASP A 256 -10.16 -11.13 -18.48
N PRO A 257 -11.33 -10.54 -18.64
CA PRO A 257 -11.68 -9.11 -18.57
C PRO A 257 -11.53 -8.55 -17.15
N PRO A 258 -11.38 -7.22 -16.99
CA PRO A 258 -11.10 -6.60 -15.69
C PRO A 258 -12.02 -7.14 -14.61
N CYS A 259 -11.47 -7.49 -13.46
CA CYS A 259 -12.12 -8.16 -12.32
C CYS A 259 -13.37 -7.45 -11.75
N ALA A 260 -13.82 -6.37 -12.36
CA ALA A 260 -15.13 -5.83 -12.16
C ALA A 260 -16.17 -6.83 -12.74
N LEU A 261 -16.40 -7.92 -11.99
CA LEU A 261 -17.60 -8.74 -12.17
C LEU A 261 -17.68 -9.58 -13.49
N ARG A 262 -16.58 -10.18 -13.93
CA ARG A 262 -16.79 -11.43 -14.67
C ARG A 262 -17.38 -12.43 -13.65
N PRO A 263 -18.61 -12.91 -13.82
CA PRO A 263 -19.02 -14.06 -13.04
C PRO A 263 -17.96 -15.15 -13.30
N LEU A 264 -17.35 -15.65 -12.23
CA LEU A 264 -16.45 -16.80 -12.32
C LEU A 264 -17.21 -17.90 -13.07
N ASP A 265 -16.55 -18.57 -13.99
CA ASP A 265 -17.18 -19.74 -14.57
C ASP A 265 -17.32 -20.83 -13.50
N GLU A 266 -18.15 -21.84 -13.76
CA GLU A 266 -18.43 -22.89 -12.78
C GLU A 266 -17.17 -23.64 -12.33
N VAL A 267 -16.16 -23.72 -13.20
CA VAL A 267 -14.88 -24.40 -12.92
C VAL A 267 -14.02 -23.55 -11.98
N GLU A 268 -13.88 -22.26 -12.26
CA GLU A 268 -13.15 -21.31 -11.43
C GLU A 268 -13.80 -21.16 -10.05
N LEU A 269 -15.14 -21.08 -10.02
CA LEU A 269 -15.91 -21.02 -8.80
C LEU A 269 -15.72 -22.30 -7.97
N SER A 270 -15.79 -23.46 -8.60
CA SER A 270 -15.55 -24.74 -7.94
C SER A 270 -14.13 -24.87 -7.40
N GLN A 271 -13.13 -24.34 -8.11
CA GLN A 271 -11.73 -24.33 -7.67
C GLN A 271 -11.57 -23.45 -6.42
N LEU A 272 -12.15 -22.25 -6.42
CA LEU A 272 -12.11 -21.33 -5.27
C LEU A 272 -12.83 -21.92 -4.05
N TYR A 273 -13.96 -22.61 -4.26
CA TYR A 273 -14.64 -23.33 -3.17
C TYR A 273 -13.78 -24.44 -2.58
N MET A 274 -13.09 -25.24 -3.40
CA MET A 274 -12.18 -26.28 -2.92
C MET A 274 -10.99 -25.67 -2.14
N GLU A 275 -10.44 -24.55 -2.60
CA GLU A 275 -9.37 -23.85 -1.91
C GLU A 275 -9.84 -23.27 -0.56
N TYR A 276 -11.05 -22.68 -0.52
CA TYR A 276 -11.67 -22.19 0.69
C TYR A 276 -11.92 -23.32 1.69
N ASP A 277 -12.57 -24.41 1.26
CA ASP A 277 -12.88 -25.58 2.13
C ASP A 277 -11.58 -26.21 2.68
N SER A 278 -10.54 -26.27 1.86
CA SER A 278 -9.22 -26.74 2.29
C SER A 278 -8.59 -25.85 3.34
N ALA A 279 -8.65 -24.51 3.13
CA ALA A 279 -8.14 -23.52 4.08
C ALA A 279 -8.95 -23.51 5.39
N GLU A 280 -10.28 -23.59 5.28
CA GLU A 280 -11.18 -23.69 6.44
C GLU A 280 -10.92 -24.97 7.24
N THR A 281 -10.77 -26.11 6.57
CA THR A 281 -10.43 -27.39 7.22
C THR A 281 -9.07 -27.29 7.94
N ALA A 282 -8.06 -26.72 7.30
CA ALA A 282 -6.76 -26.51 7.91
C ALA A 282 -6.83 -25.59 9.14
N TYR A 283 -7.60 -24.50 9.04
CA TYR A 283 -7.84 -23.57 10.16
C TYR A 283 -8.53 -24.27 11.33
N LEU A 284 -9.61 -25.01 11.07
CA LEU A 284 -10.35 -25.73 12.12
C LEU A 284 -9.49 -26.79 12.81
N ASN A 285 -8.64 -27.49 12.06
CA ASN A 285 -7.69 -28.45 12.63
C ASN A 285 -6.64 -27.76 13.52
N LEU A 286 -6.11 -26.62 13.10
CA LEU A 286 -5.19 -25.82 13.91
C LEU A 286 -5.87 -25.28 15.18
N LEU A 287 -7.10 -24.77 15.04
CA LEU A 287 -7.89 -24.27 16.15
C LEU A 287 -8.20 -25.39 17.16
N TYR A 288 -8.58 -26.58 16.67
CA TYR A 288 -8.78 -27.75 17.53
C TYR A 288 -7.49 -28.12 18.27
N THR A 289 -6.37 -28.18 17.57
CA THR A 289 -5.06 -28.47 18.15
C THR A 289 -4.68 -27.43 19.21
N TYR A 290 -4.87 -26.14 18.89
CA TYR A 290 -4.63 -25.05 19.84
C TYR A 290 -5.49 -25.19 21.10
N ASN A 291 -6.78 -25.45 20.95
CA ASN A 291 -7.70 -25.60 22.08
C ASN A 291 -7.38 -26.83 22.94
N THR A 292 -6.86 -27.91 22.36
CA THR A 292 -6.44 -29.10 23.12
C THR A 292 -5.14 -28.90 23.88
N LEU A 293 -4.28 -27.97 23.42
CA LEU A 293 -3.02 -27.65 24.09
C LEU A 293 -3.20 -26.58 25.18
N MET A 294 -4.09 -25.61 24.94
CA MET A 294 -4.34 -24.51 25.87
C MET A 294 -4.82 -25.05 27.22
N ASP A 295 -4.10 -24.73 28.28
CA ASP A 295 -4.40 -25.13 29.67
C ASP A 295 -4.64 -26.65 29.84
N GLY A 296 -3.96 -27.47 29.02
CA GLY A 296 -4.16 -28.92 29.01
C GLY A 296 -5.55 -29.36 28.50
N GLY A 297 -6.20 -28.52 27.67
CA GLY A 297 -7.48 -28.78 27.04
C GLY A 297 -8.70 -28.35 27.86
N SER A 298 -8.54 -27.81 29.06
CA SER A 298 -9.66 -27.31 29.88
C SER A 298 -9.23 -26.27 30.90
N THR A 299 -9.37 -25.01 30.55
CA THR A 299 -9.09 -23.87 31.46
C THR A 299 -9.86 -23.98 32.76
N ASN A 300 -11.15 -24.30 32.71
CA ASN A 300 -12.00 -24.44 33.93
C ASN A 300 -11.50 -25.51 34.88
N ASN A 301 -11.05 -26.67 34.37
CA ASN A 301 -10.51 -27.72 35.20
C ASN A 301 -9.21 -27.29 35.88
N LEU A 302 -8.35 -26.63 35.13
CA LEU A 302 -7.06 -26.14 35.65
C LEU A 302 -7.28 -25.03 36.70
N LEU A 303 -8.20 -24.08 36.48
CA LEU A 303 -8.58 -23.08 37.48
C LEU A 303 -9.13 -23.71 38.73
N THR A 304 -10.02 -24.73 38.62
CA THR A 304 -10.57 -25.46 39.77
C THR A 304 -9.47 -26.17 40.56
N GLN A 305 -8.49 -26.77 39.87
CA GLN A 305 -7.35 -27.42 40.50
C GLN A 305 -6.48 -26.41 41.26
N ILE A 306 -6.17 -25.25 40.65
CA ILE A 306 -5.40 -24.17 41.28
C ILE A 306 -6.09 -23.74 42.59
N GLN A 307 -7.40 -23.47 42.54
CA GLN A 307 -8.14 -23.02 43.70
C GLN A 307 -8.24 -24.06 44.84
N GLN A 308 -8.03 -25.34 44.52
CA GLN A 308 -7.98 -26.42 45.49
C GLN A 308 -6.59 -26.75 46.00
N THR A 309 -5.56 -26.17 45.39
CA THR A 309 -4.15 -26.43 45.70
C THR A 309 -3.74 -25.66 46.97
N TRP A 310 -3.02 -26.33 47.87
CA TRP A 310 -2.50 -25.72 49.10
C TRP A 310 -1.10 -25.15 48.85
N SER A 311 -0.68 -24.17 49.66
CA SER A 311 0.62 -23.55 49.56
C SER A 311 1.81 -24.54 49.76
N THR A 312 1.56 -25.68 50.46
CA THR A 312 2.53 -26.77 50.62
C THR A 312 2.79 -27.54 49.33
N GLU A 313 1.93 -27.39 48.33
CA GLU A 313 1.97 -28.06 47.02
C GLU A 313 2.51 -27.12 45.88
N ALA A 314 3.02 -25.95 46.26
CA ALA A 314 3.48 -24.92 45.29
C ALA A 314 4.50 -25.47 44.28
N THR A 315 5.38 -26.35 44.67
CA THR A 315 6.37 -26.95 43.75
C THR A 315 5.69 -27.87 42.74
N THR A 316 4.71 -28.67 43.17
CA THR A 316 3.95 -29.55 42.26
C THR A 316 3.17 -28.73 41.27
N LEU A 317 2.45 -27.70 41.72
CA LEU A 317 1.69 -26.81 40.85
C LEU A 317 2.58 -26.11 39.81
N ARG A 318 3.75 -25.59 40.24
CA ARG A 318 4.72 -25.01 39.31
C ARG A 318 5.15 -26.02 38.23
N ASP A 319 5.46 -27.25 38.63
CA ASP A 319 5.97 -28.27 37.69
C ASP A 319 4.83 -28.68 36.70
N GLU A 320 3.59 -28.79 37.16
CA GLU A 320 2.43 -29.03 36.30
C GLU A 320 2.23 -27.90 35.29
N LEU A 321 2.27 -26.63 35.71
CA LEU A 321 2.16 -25.49 34.81
C LEU A 321 3.31 -25.40 33.80
N LEU A 322 4.52 -25.78 34.20
CA LEU A 322 5.67 -25.87 33.29
C LEU A 322 5.53 -27.00 32.28
N LEU A 323 4.86 -28.09 32.60
CA LEU A 323 4.56 -29.17 31.64
C LEU A 323 3.54 -28.71 30.58
N LEU A 324 2.62 -27.80 30.92
CA LEU A 324 1.64 -27.21 30.00
C LEU A 324 2.22 -26.05 29.18
N SER A 325 3.36 -25.51 29.58
CA SER A 325 3.99 -24.37 28.88
C SER A 325 4.46 -24.81 27.47
N PRO A 326 4.38 -23.92 26.46
CA PRO A 326 4.04 -22.49 26.51
C PRO A 326 2.53 -22.18 26.38
N TYR A 327 1.65 -23.12 26.62
CA TYR A 327 0.21 -23.04 26.36
C TYR A 327 -0.64 -22.75 27.60
N VAL A 328 -0.08 -22.21 28.66
CA VAL A 328 -0.85 -21.72 29.81
C VAL A 328 -1.45 -20.35 29.48
N SER A 329 -2.78 -20.23 29.62
CA SER A 329 -3.50 -19.00 29.28
C SER A 329 -3.21 -17.87 30.27
N GLN A 330 -3.46 -16.64 29.81
CA GLN A 330 -3.36 -15.46 30.67
C GLN A 330 -4.35 -15.50 31.84
N GLU A 331 -5.53 -16.10 31.65
CA GLU A 331 -6.55 -16.27 32.67
C GLU A 331 -6.02 -17.15 33.82
N VAL A 332 -5.42 -18.28 33.49
CA VAL A 332 -4.80 -19.18 34.46
C VAL A 332 -3.63 -18.51 35.18
N LEU A 333 -2.77 -17.81 34.46
CA LEU A 333 -1.64 -17.09 35.07
C LEU A 333 -2.09 -15.98 36.03
N ARG A 334 -3.17 -15.29 35.74
CA ARG A 334 -3.78 -14.31 36.65
C ARG A 334 -4.32 -14.96 37.93
N ASP A 335 -5.01 -16.07 37.77
CA ASP A 335 -5.56 -16.79 38.94
C ASP A 335 -4.44 -17.29 39.84
N VAL A 336 -3.42 -17.94 39.28
CA VAL A 336 -2.21 -18.38 40.02
C VAL A 336 -1.54 -17.22 40.75
N ALA A 337 -1.38 -16.08 40.08
CA ALA A 337 -0.76 -14.90 40.70
C ALA A 337 -1.63 -14.33 41.82
N GLY A 338 -2.96 -14.31 41.62
CA GLY A 338 -3.93 -13.79 42.61
C GLY A 338 -4.08 -14.67 43.85
N THR A 339 -3.91 -15.99 43.73
CA THR A 339 -3.99 -16.91 44.87
C THR A 339 -2.78 -16.82 45.80
N GLY A 340 -1.65 -16.33 45.34
CA GLY A 340 -0.38 -16.28 46.12
C GLY A 340 0.20 -17.63 46.48
N ILE A 341 -0.30 -18.74 45.90
CA ILE A 341 0.19 -20.12 46.16
C ILE A 341 1.64 -20.28 45.72
N LEU A 342 1.97 -19.73 44.55
CA LEU A 342 3.34 -19.73 44.03
C LEU A 342 4.14 -18.57 44.64
N PRO A 343 5.30 -18.82 45.29
CA PRO A 343 6.23 -17.77 45.62
C PRO A 343 6.67 -16.97 44.37
N PRO A 344 6.98 -15.66 44.49
CA PRO A 344 7.28 -14.80 43.34
C PRO A 344 8.33 -15.36 42.36
N ALA A 345 9.36 -16.04 42.89
CA ALA A 345 10.39 -16.65 42.03
C ALA A 345 9.85 -17.83 41.20
N MET A 346 8.92 -18.63 41.73
CA MET A 346 8.29 -19.72 41.00
C MET A 346 7.28 -19.19 39.96
N LEU A 347 6.49 -18.19 40.33
CA LEU A 347 5.58 -17.52 39.41
C LEU A 347 6.33 -16.91 38.23
N LEU A 348 7.46 -16.23 38.49
CA LEU A 348 8.27 -15.66 37.42
C LEU A 348 8.76 -16.73 36.42
N VAL A 349 9.20 -17.91 36.91
CA VAL A 349 9.62 -19.00 36.02
C VAL A 349 8.48 -19.48 35.13
N VAL A 350 7.27 -19.64 35.68
CA VAL A 350 6.08 -20.02 34.91
C VAL A 350 5.71 -18.93 33.88
N CYS A 351 5.73 -17.66 34.27
CA CYS A 351 5.50 -16.53 33.37
C CYS A 351 6.50 -16.50 32.22
N MET A 352 7.78 -16.70 32.50
CA MET A 352 8.83 -16.74 31.47
C MET A 352 8.66 -17.90 30.49
N ALA A 353 8.10 -19.02 30.94
CA ALA A 353 7.81 -20.19 30.11
C ALA A 353 6.57 -19.99 29.20
N ASN A 354 5.76 -18.95 29.46
CA ASN A 354 4.54 -18.62 28.72
C ASN A 354 4.57 -17.18 28.15
N PRO A 355 5.52 -16.87 27.24
CA PRO A 355 5.78 -15.51 26.80
C PRO A 355 4.61 -14.88 26.05
N ASP A 356 3.79 -15.65 25.35
CA ASP A 356 2.68 -15.12 24.58
C ASP A 356 1.52 -14.66 25.49
N ALA A 357 1.27 -15.39 26.59
CA ALA A 357 0.28 -15.00 27.58
C ALA A 357 0.73 -13.81 28.44
N THR A 358 2.03 -13.60 28.60
CA THR A 358 2.59 -12.61 29.53
C THR A 358 3.04 -11.30 28.87
N ARG A 359 3.01 -11.21 27.52
CA ARG A 359 3.42 -10.01 26.78
C ARG A 359 2.38 -8.89 26.77
N SER A 360 1.15 -9.14 27.16
CA SER A 360 0.10 -8.13 27.13
C SER A 360 0.34 -7.06 28.20
N GLU A 361 0.12 -5.80 27.84
CA GLU A 361 0.20 -4.67 28.75
C GLU A 361 -0.74 -4.86 29.95
N ASP A 362 -1.95 -5.35 29.69
CA ASP A 362 -2.95 -5.69 30.71
C ASP A 362 -2.49 -6.71 31.74
N PHE A 363 -1.67 -7.69 31.35
CA PHE A 363 -1.13 -8.68 32.27
C PHE A 363 0.01 -8.10 33.12
N LEU A 364 0.84 -7.28 32.53
CA LEU A 364 1.94 -6.62 33.24
C LEU A 364 1.40 -5.60 34.25
N ASP A 365 0.37 -4.87 33.90
CA ASP A 365 -0.33 -3.94 34.80
C ASP A 365 -1.00 -4.72 35.95
N TYR A 366 -1.64 -5.86 35.67
CA TYR A 366 -2.18 -6.73 36.70
C TYR A 366 -1.11 -7.20 37.70
N LEU A 367 0.05 -7.65 37.22
CA LEU A 367 1.17 -8.07 38.09
C LEU A 367 1.72 -6.92 38.92
N GLN A 368 1.68 -5.69 38.40
CA GLN A 368 2.27 -4.52 39.06
C GLN A 368 1.32 -3.87 40.08
N TYR A 369 0.02 -3.84 39.79
CA TYR A 369 -0.92 -3.01 40.55
C TYR A 369 -2.03 -3.76 41.27
N ASP A 370 -2.43 -4.93 40.74
CA ASP A 370 -3.64 -5.65 41.20
C ASP A 370 -3.35 -6.88 42.06
N ILE A 371 -2.11 -7.35 42.12
CA ILE A 371 -1.77 -8.45 43.02
C ILE A 371 -1.76 -7.93 44.44
N PRO A 372 -2.52 -8.54 45.38
CA PRO A 372 -2.46 -8.16 46.77
C PRO A 372 -1.04 -8.32 47.33
N SER A 373 -0.49 -7.24 47.88
CA SER A 373 0.80 -7.35 48.59
C SER A 373 0.66 -8.34 49.74
N PRO A 374 1.61 -9.27 49.92
CA PRO A 374 1.56 -10.26 51.00
C PRO A 374 1.63 -9.62 52.37
#